data_6165edf7f45bc3f6c8bb548ab1bc7e11
#
_entry.id   6165edf7f45bc3f6c8bb548ab1bc7e11
#
_cell.length_a   1.000
_cell.length_b   1.000
_cell.length_c   1.000
_cell.angle_alpha   90.00
_cell.angle_beta   90.00
_cell.angle_gamma   90.00
#
_symmetry.space_group_name_H-M   'P 1'
#
loop_
_entity.id
_entity.type
_entity.pdbx_description
1 polymer ?
#
loop_
_entity_poly.entity_id
_entity_poly.type
_entity_poly.pdbx_seq_one_letter_code
_entity_poly.pdbx_strand_id
1 'polypeptide(L)'
;MALLALFALLTPSITAAVAYEPAADTGLEPGTIHRSADGPTVVSAQGYSFRGETNPRKPARLVSIDADGDLEWTHDESGAWFFEVDPMPNGNLLVSSPRDGETVVFEFDPDTQERVWQERFDMTDTHGVAYLGDDRIAIANMREWNDSAGVSDDRVVVYNRSIDEITWEWTFRNHYPAETDGGYNDDWTHVNDVEPVGDGRLLLSPRNFDQAIVVDMETKAIVERLGTDGDHDVLDEQHSP
;
A
#
# COMPACT_ATOMS: atom_id res chain seq x y z
N MET A 1 -71.29 18.82 4.40
CA MET A 1 -69.98 19.17 4.99
C MET A 1 -69.31 17.87 5.49
N ALA A 2 -68.41 17.33 4.73
CA ALA A 2 -67.67 16.14 5.11
C ALA A 2 -66.23 16.54 5.42
N LEU A 3 -65.79 16.27 6.66
CA LEU A 3 -64.44 16.53 7.17
C LEU A 3 -63.57 15.34 6.79
N LEU A 4 -62.62 15.53 5.88
CA LEU A 4 -61.57 14.54 5.60
C LEU A 4 -60.46 14.72 6.63
N ALA A 5 -60.24 13.73 7.48
CA ALA A 5 -59.11 13.64 8.37
C ALA A 5 -57.93 12.96 7.63
N LEU A 6 -56.85 13.70 7.43
CA LEU A 6 -55.62 13.23 6.83
C LEU A 6 -54.78 12.58 7.93
N PHE A 7 -54.66 11.24 7.98
CA PHE A 7 -53.74 10.53 8.81
C PHE A 7 -52.34 10.50 8.13
N ALA A 8 -51.42 11.28 8.65
CA ALA A 8 -50.02 11.14 8.31
C ALA A 8 -49.42 9.95 9.08
N LEU A 9 -49.13 8.89 8.36
CA LEU A 9 -48.34 7.75 8.87
C LEU A 9 -46.88 8.18 8.96
N LEU A 10 -46.42 8.52 10.17
CA LEU A 10 -45.00 8.60 10.50
C LEU A 10 -44.48 7.18 10.64
N THR A 11 -43.80 6.68 9.61
CA THR A 11 -42.98 5.47 9.74
C THR A 11 -41.67 5.82 10.47
N PRO A 12 -41.41 5.23 11.64
CA PRO A 12 -40.09 5.43 12.27
C PRO A 12 -39.05 4.72 11.39
N SER A 13 -38.10 5.49 10.86
CA SER A 13 -36.88 4.93 10.28
C SER A 13 -36.08 4.28 11.41
N ILE A 14 -36.14 2.96 11.51
CA ILE A 14 -35.22 2.20 12.35
C ILE A 14 -33.87 2.23 11.63
N THR A 15 -33.02 3.17 12.01
CA THR A 15 -31.59 3.09 11.74
C THR A 15 -31.07 1.94 12.58
N ALA A 16 -30.83 0.79 11.99
CA ALA A 16 -30.07 -0.28 12.63
C ALA A 16 -28.67 0.29 12.86
N ALA A 17 -28.39 0.74 14.05
CA ALA A 17 -27.02 0.90 14.51
C ALA A 17 -26.44 -0.53 14.51
N VAL A 18 -25.52 -0.80 13.58
CA VAL A 18 -24.67 -1.98 13.68
C VAL A 18 -23.88 -1.78 14.95
N ALA A 19 -24.25 -2.48 16.01
CA ALA A 19 -23.48 -2.49 17.24
C ALA A 19 -22.14 -3.14 16.86
N TYR A 20 -21.06 -2.36 16.90
CA TYR A 20 -19.70 -2.90 16.84
C TYR A 20 -19.55 -3.74 18.11
N GLU A 21 -19.55 -5.05 17.97
CA GLU A 21 -19.11 -5.95 19.04
C GLU A 21 -17.57 -5.93 19.02
N PRO A 22 -16.91 -5.40 20.04
CA PRO A 22 -15.45 -5.50 20.10
C PRO A 22 -15.07 -6.96 20.10
N ALA A 23 -14.10 -7.33 19.26
CA ALA A 23 -13.49 -8.65 19.29
C ALA A 23 -13.05 -8.98 20.73
N ALA A 24 -13.08 -10.28 21.05
CA ALA A 24 -12.82 -10.82 22.39
C ALA A 24 -11.72 -10.05 23.13
N ASP A 25 -11.99 -9.75 24.40
CA ASP A 25 -11.17 -8.99 25.34
C ASP A 25 -9.65 -9.15 25.08
N THR A 26 -9.08 -8.23 24.33
CA THR A 26 -7.62 -8.18 24.06
C THR A 26 -6.88 -7.51 25.22
N GLY A 27 -7.59 -7.10 26.28
CA GLY A 27 -7.05 -6.28 27.34
C GLY A 27 -6.80 -4.82 26.93
N LEU A 28 -7.22 -4.43 25.73
CA LEU A 28 -7.13 -3.06 25.24
C LEU A 28 -8.50 -2.38 25.37
N GLU A 29 -8.55 -1.31 26.12
CA GLU A 29 -9.74 -0.45 26.18
C GLU A 29 -9.70 0.55 25.01
N PRO A 30 -10.81 0.77 24.28
CA PRO A 30 -10.86 1.77 23.22
C PRO A 30 -10.45 3.16 23.72
N GLY A 31 -9.52 3.79 23.05
CA GLY A 31 -9.01 5.13 23.40
C GLY A 31 -7.99 5.14 24.55
N THR A 32 -7.49 4.00 25.00
CA THR A 32 -6.42 3.94 26.00
C THR A 32 -5.09 3.73 25.31
N ILE A 33 -4.23 4.72 25.34
CA ILE A 33 -2.80 4.60 24.95
C ILE A 33 -2.01 4.34 26.22
N HIS A 34 -1.48 3.13 26.40
CA HIS A 34 -0.68 2.78 27.57
C HIS A 34 0.76 3.27 27.47
N ARG A 35 1.22 3.55 26.26
CA ARG A 35 2.52 4.14 25.97
C ARG A 35 2.37 5.02 24.73
N SER A 36 2.76 6.28 24.84
CA SER A 36 2.85 7.19 23.70
C SER A 36 3.84 6.64 22.67
N ALA A 37 3.61 6.88 21.40
CA ALA A 37 4.62 6.65 20.36
C ALA A 37 5.86 7.50 20.63
N ASP A 38 7.02 7.08 20.13
CA ASP A 38 8.27 7.85 20.31
C ASP A 38 8.32 9.07 19.36
N GLY A 39 7.27 9.31 18.55
CA GLY A 39 7.12 10.39 17.59
C GLY A 39 5.75 10.36 16.93
N PRO A 40 5.52 11.22 15.93
CA PRO A 40 4.26 11.21 15.19
C PRO A 40 4.09 9.91 14.37
N THR A 41 2.84 9.54 14.17
CA THR A 41 2.46 8.44 13.27
C THR A 41 1.84 9.05 12.02
N VAL A 42 2.40 8.74 10.85
CA VAL A 42 1.82 9.14 9.57
C VAL A 42 1.09 7.96 8.95
N VAL A 43 -0.13 8.21 8.49
CA VAL A 43 -0.99 7.21 7.85
C VAL A 43 -1.37 7.71 6.46
N SER A 44 -1.23 6.85 5.46
CA SER A 44 -1.80 7.07 4.14
C SER A 44 -3.25 6.60 4.12
N ALA A 45 -4.15 7.42 3.58
CA ALA A 45 -5.52 7.04 3.30
C ALA A 45 -5.75 7.15 1.79
N GLN A 46 -6.07 6.02 1.20
CA GLN A 46 -6.32 5.93 -0.23
C GLN A 46 -7.46 6.84 -0.66
N GLY A 47 -7.25 7.58 -1.74
CA GLY A 47 -8.29 8.27 -2.47
C GLY A 47 -9.27 7.28 -3.08
N TYR A 48 -10.42 7.76 -3.54
CA TYR A 48 -11.33 6.94 -4.30
C TYR A 48 -11.10 7.18 -5.80
N SER A 49 -10.32 6.31 -6.41
CA SER A 49 -10.21 6.21 -7.85
C SER A 49 -10.18 4.72 -8.19
N PHE A 50 -11.28 4.18 -8.68
CA PHE A 50 -11.21 2.91 -9.40
C PHE A 50 -10.71 3.18 -10.82
N ARG A 51 -10.11 2.20 -11.48
CA ARG A 51 -9.69 2.27 -12.89
C ARG A 51 -10.75 2.99 -13.71
N GLY A 52 -10.44 4.19 -14.18
CA GLY A 52 -11.31 5.02 -15.01
C GLY A 52 -12.45 5.77 -14.30
N GLU A 53 -12.56 5.69 -12.98
CA GLU A 53 -13.55 6.45 -12.21
C GLU A 53 -12.85 7.37 -11.20
N THR A 54 -12.84 8.66 -11.45
CA THR A 54 -12.42 9.65 -10.46
C THR A 54 -13.63 10.03 -9.61
N ASN A 55 -13.59 9.75 -8.31
CA ASN A 55 -14.54 10.31 -7.37
C ASN A 55 -13.89 11.49 -6.63
N PRO A 56 -14.20 12.74 -7.01
CA PRO A 56 -13.60 13.92 -6.39
C PRO A 56 -14.01 14.11 -4.93
N ARG A 57 -14.93 13.29 -4.41
CA ARG A 57 -15.45 13.41 -3.05
C ARG A 57 -14.56 12.74 -1.99
N LYS A 58 -13.61 11.92 -2.42
CA LYS A 58 -12.69 11.25 -1.50
C LYS A 58 -11.25 11.44 -2.01
N PRO A 59 -10.56 12.51 -1.59
CA PRO A 59 -9.15 12.70 -1.91
C PRO A 59 -8.29 11.62 -1.26
N ALA A 60 -7.13 11.33 -1.85
CA ALA A 60 -6.07 10.68 -1.12
C ALA A 60 -5.57 11.61 -0.03
N ARG A 61 -5.11 11.05 1.08
CA ARG A 61 -4.74 11.82 2.26
C ARG A 61 -3.53 11.24 2.95
N LEU A 62 -2.61 12.10 3.38
CA LEU A 62 -1.66 11.81 4.43
C LEU A 62 -2.17 12.45 5.72
N VAL A 63 -2.09 11.71 6.82
CA VAL A 63 -2.54 12.17 8.14
C VAL A 63 -1.42 11.95 9.12
N SER A 64 -0.98 13.01 9.82
CA SER A 64 -0.06 12.90 10.94
C SER A 64 -0.80 13.03 12.25
N ILE A 65 -0.52 12.11 13.15
CA ILE A 65 -1.06 12.04 14.49
C ILE A 65 0.13 12.09 15.45
N ASP A 66 0.09 12.98 16.42
CA ASP A 66 1.16 13.12 17.39
C ASP A 66 1.24 11.96 18.39
N ALA A 67 2.25 11.98 19.26
CA ALA A 67 2.47 10.93 20.25
C ALA A 67 1.33 10.80 21.29
N ASP A 68 0.50 11.81 21.45
CA ASP A 68 -0.64 11.84 22.36
C ASP A 68 -1.96 11.41 21.67
N GLY A 69 -1.92 11.24 20.35
CA GLY A 69 -3.04 10.82 19.51
C GLY A 69 -3.84 11.97 18.93
N ASP A 70 -3.35 13.19 19.03
CA ASP A 70 -3.97 14.37 18.45
C ASP A 70 -3.55 14.58 17.00
N LEU A 71 -4.45 15.12 16.18
CA LEU A 71 -4.19 15.43 14.79
C LEU A 71 -3.20 16.60 14.67
N GLU A 72 -2.02 16.37 14.05
CA GLU A 72 -1.07 17.44 13.78
C GLU A 72 -1.35 18.14 12.45
N TRP A 73 -1.41 17.36 11.37
CA TRP A 73 -1.69 17.87 10.02
C TRP A 73 -2.35 16.85 9.12
N THR A 74 -2.95 17.33 8.03
CA THR A 74 -3.44 16.53 6.91
C THR A 74 -3.03 17.16 5.61
N HIS A 75 -2.68 16.32 4.62
CA HIS A 75 -2.45 16.71 3.25
C HIS A 75 -3.40 15.94 2.34
N ASP A 76 -4.23 16.66 1.58
CA ASP A 76 -5.26 16.10 0.71
C ASP A 76 -4.92 16.30 -0.76
N GLU A 77 -5.04 15.24 -1.58
CA GLU A 77 -4.89 15.33 -3.03
C GLU A 77 -6.04 14.64 -3.76
N SER A 78 -6.77 15.40 -4.58
CA SER A 78 -7.87 14.87 -5.38
C SER A 78 -7.37 14.14 -6.61
N GLY A 79 -7.97 12.98 -6.91
CA GLY A 79 -7.60 12.17 -8.08
C GLY A 79 -6.28 11.44 -7.94
N ALA A 80 -5.79 11.28 -6.72
CA ALA A 80 -4.63 10.49 -6.38
C ALA A 80 -5.02 9.27 -5.52
N TRP A 81 -4.11 8.30 -5.46
CA TRP A 81 -4.08 7.25 -4.47
C TRP A 81 -2.75 7.33 -3.73
N PHE A 82 -2.78 7.22 -2.41
CA PHE A 82 -1.57 7.07 -1.61
C PHE A 82 -1.60 5.68 -0.99
N PHE A 83 -0.68 4.82 -1.39
CA PHE A 83 -0.59 3.47 -0.86
C PHE A 83 0.44 3.39 0.25
N GLU A 84 1.70 3.55 -0.08
CA GLU A 84 2.77 3.48 0.89
C GLU A 84 3.18 4.87 1.35
N VAL A 85 3.60 4.96 2.61
CA VAL A 85 4.27 6.13 3.18
C VAL A 85 5.42 5.65 4.06
N ASP A 86 6.64 5.77 3.57
CA ASP A 86 7.86 5.29 4.23
C ASP A 86 8.70 6.47 4.76
N PRO A 87 9.13 6.47 6.04
CA PRO A 87 9.93 7.55 6.59
C PRO A 87 11.35 7.53 6.04
N MET A 88 11.86 8.69 5.64
CA MET A 88 13.21 8.86 5.15
C MET A 88 14.14 9.41 6.25
N PRO A 89 15.47 9.11 6.19
CA PRO A 89 16.43 9.57 7.21
C PRO A 89 16.55 11.10 7.36
N ASN A 90 16.13 11.87 6.36
CA ASN A 90 16.11 13.34 6.39
C ASN A 90 14.85 13.93 7.04
N GLY A 91 13.92 13.09 7.50
CA GLY A 91 12.64 13.48 8.08
C GLY A 91 11.49 13.61 7.07
N ASN A 92 11.78 13.52 5.77
CA ASN A 92 10.76 13.48 4.73
C ASN A 92 10.08 12.11 4.65
N LEU A 93 9.04 12.03 3.84
CA LEU A 93 8.26 10.82 3.59
C LEU A 93 8.38 10.43 2.12
N LEU A 94 8.65 9.16 1.85
CA LEU A 94 8.57 8.58 0.52
C LEU A 94 7.16 8.02 0.33
N VAL A 95 6.49 8.38 -0.76
CA VAL A 95 5.08 8.02 -0.98
C VAL A 95 4.89 7.41 -2.37
N SER A 96 4.16 6.30 -2.45
CA SER A 96 3.70 5.72 -3.71
C SER A 96 2.28 6.18 -4.05
N SER A 97 2.07 6.50 -5.33
CA SER A 97 0.79 6.97 -5.85
C SER A 97 0.55 6.42 -7.27
N PRO A 98 0.01 5.21 -7.40
CA PRO A 98 -0.38 4.69 -8.70
C PRO A 98 -1.55 5.50 -9.29
N ARG A 99 -1.52 5.69 -10.61
CA ARG A 99 -2.54 6.45 -11.37
C ARG A 99 -2.66 5.81 -12.76
N ASP A 100 -3.86 5.48 -13.18
CA ASP A 100 -4.25 5.10 -14.56
C ASP A 100 -3.11 4.55 -15.47
N GLY A 101 -2.38 3.50 -15.05
CA GLY A 101 -1.31 2.87 -15.83
C GLY A 101 0.08 3.47 -15.64
N GLU A 102 0.26 4.41 -14.74
CA GLU A 102 1.55 4.93 -14.29
C GLU A 102 1.64 4.94 -12.76
N THR A 103 2.84 4.86 -12.24
CA THR A 103 3.11 5.07 -10.80
C THR A 103 3.90 6.36 -10.61
N VAL A 104 3.43 7.22 -9.71
CA VAL A 104 4.18 8.38 -9.24
C VAL A 104 4.76 8.06 -7.88
N VAL A 105 6.08 8.15 -7.73
CA VAL A 105 6.75 8.10 -6.43
C VAL A 105 7.25 9.50 -6.12
N PHE A 106 7.01 9.97 -4.91
CA PHE A 106 7.42 11.30 -4.51
C PHE A 106 7.95 11.36 -3.08
N GLU A 107 8.84 12.31 -2.84
CA GLU A 107 9.31 12.70 -1.51
C GLU A 107 8.51 13.91 -1.04
N PHE A 108 7.91 13.78 0.13
CA PHE A 108 7.07 14.78 0.76
C PHE A 108 7.75 15.33 2.01
N ASP A 109 7.88 16.64 2.10
CA ASP A 109 8.36 17.32 3.30
C ASP A 109 7.17 17.62 4.22
N PRO A 110 7.09 17.00 5.41
CA PRO A 110 5.97 17.20 6.32
C PRO A 110 5.93 18.60 6.95
N ASP A 111 7.06 19.30 7.06
CA ASP A 111 7.14 20.63 7.65
C ASP A 111 6.53 21.69 6.72
N THR A 112 6.83 21.61 5.43
CA THR A 112 6.30 22.52 4.41
C THR A 112 5.02 22.01 3.75
N GLN A 113 4.72 20.73 3.89
CA GLN A 113 3.64 20.00 3.19
C GLN A 113 3.74 20.10 1.66
N GLU A 114 4.96 20.08 1.15
CA GLU A 114 5.26 20.16 -0.28
C GLU A 114 5.98 18.90 -0.78
N ARG A 115 5.79 18.56 -2.05
CA ARG A 115 6.61 17.58 -2.73
C ARG A 115 7.94 18.20 -3.10
N VAL A 116 9.04 17.69 -2.54
CA VAL A 116 10.40 18.18 -2.80
C VAL A 116 11.08 17.42 -3.93
N TRP A 117 10.59 16.25 -4.25
CA TRP A 117 11.00 15.44 -5.40
C TRP A 117 9.84 14.57 -5.88
N GLN A 118 9.79 14.25 -7.17
CA GLN A 118 8.88 13.25 -7.72
C GLN A 118 9.43 12.66 -9.01
N GLU A 119 9.06 11.39 -9.27
CA GLU A 119 9.32 10.70 -10.54
C GLU A 119 8.09 9.91 -10.98
N ARG A 120 7.97 9.71 -12.30
CA ARG A 120 6.90 8.95 -12.93
C ARG A 120 7.47 7.71 -13.60
N PHE A 121 6.89 6.59 -13.27
CA PHE A 121 7.28 5.30 -13.82
C PHE A 121 6.16 4.75 -14.70
N ASP A 122 6.53 4.18 -15.84
CA ASP A 122 5.64 3.36 -16.67
C ASP A 122 5.46 2.00 -15.98
N MET A 123 4.67 2.01 -14.92
CA MET A 123 4.37 0.88 -14.05
C MET A 123 2.88 0.92 -13.72
N THR A 124 2.17 -0.18 -14.03
CA THR A 124 0.71 -0.22 -13.98
C THR A 124 0.16 0.02 -12.59
N ASP A 125 0.79 -0.61 -11.57
CA ASP A 125 0.35 -0.49 -10.18
C ASP A 125 1.53 -0.74 -9.23
N THR A 126 1.56 0.00 -8.13
CA THR A 126 2.63 -0.08 -7.12
C THR A 126 2.04 0.23 -5.76
N HIS A 127 2.12 -0.72 -4.85
CA HIS A 127 1.73 -0.48 -3.46
C HIS A 127 2.95 -0.11 -2.61
N GLY A 128 4.00 -0.95 -2.58
CA GLY A 128 5.16 -0.77 -1.73
C GLY A 128 6.30 0.01 -2.38
N VAL A 129 6.88 0.93 -1.62
CA VAL A 129 8.14 1.63 -1.94
C VAL A 129 8.96 1.76 -0.67
N ALA A 130 10.28 1.61 -0.76
CA ALA A 130 11.17 1.78 0.38
C ALA A 130 12.45 2.53 0.02
N TYR A 131 12.95 3.34 0.96
CA TYR A 131 14.22 4.04 0.80
C TYR A 131 15.39 3.15 1.22
N LEU A 132 16.32 2.89 0.29
CA LEU A 132 17.47 2.01 0.51
C LEU A 132 18.76 2.73 0.90
N GLY A 133 18.73 4.05 1.02
CA GLY A 133 19.94 4.86 1.17
C GLY A 133 20.63 5.19 -0.15
N ASP A 134 21.54 6.15 -0.12
CA ASP A 134 22.34 6.59 -1.28
C ASP A 134 21.48 6.93 -2.51
N ASP A 135 20.40 7.68 -2.29
CA ASP A 135 19.40 8.05 -3.31
C ASP A 135 18.76 6.89 -4.07
N ARG A 136 18.73 5.70 -3.48
CA ARG A 136 18.10 4.53 -4.07
C ARG A 136 16.76 4.24 -3.41
N ILE A 137 15.79 3.88 -4.22
CA ILE A 137 14.47 3.44 -3.78
C ILE A 137 14.12 2.09 -4.39
N ALA A 138 13.55 1.20 -3.61
CA ALA A 138 12.91 -0.03 -4.09
C ALA A 138 11.45 0.27 -4.42
N ILE A 139 10.92 -0.37 -5.47
CA ILE A 139 9.55 -0.20 -5.95
C ILE A 139 8.99 -1.59 -6.26
N ALA A 140 7.90 -1.96 -5.61
CA ALA A 140 7.15 -3.19 -5.88
C ALA A 140 6.13 -2.92 -6.99
N ASN A 141 6.42 -3.38 -8.21
CA ASN A 141 5.58 -3.21 -9.39
C ASN A 141 4.76 -4.47 -9.66
N MET A 142 3.46 -4.36 -9.60
CA MET A 142 2.50 -5.44 -9.88
C MET A 142 1.57 -5.10 -11.05
N ARG A 143 0.76 -6.08 -11.45
CA ARG A 143 -0.18 -5.96 -12.57
C ARG A 143 0.49 -5.61 -13.90
N GLU A 144 1.71 -6.06 -14.06
CA GLU A 144 2.51 -5.85 -15.26
C GLU A 144 2.22 -6.97 -16.27
N TRP A 145 1.01 -6.93 -16.86
CA TRP A 145 0.57 -7.94 -17.79
C TRP A 145 1.15 -7.74 -19.18
N ASN A 146 1.82 -8.75 -19.71
CA ASN A 146 2.37 -8.79 -21.06
C ASN A 146 1.43 -9.54 -22.00
N ASP A 147 0.52 -8.83 -22.66
CA ASP A 147 -0.46 -9.40 -23.59
C ASP A 147 0.16 -10.22 -24.72
N SER A 148 1.33 -9.82 -25.20
CA SER A 148 1.98 -10.47 -26.35
C SER A 148 2.59 -11.82 -26.00
N ALA A 149 3.05 -11.99 -24.76
CA ALA A 149 3.65 -13.20 -24.23
C ALA A 149 2.67 -14.05 -23.40
N GLY A 150 1.57 -13.46 -22.92
CA GLY A 150 0.61 -14.12 -22.04
C GLY A 150 1.20 -14.45 -20.66
N VAL A 151 2.03 -13.56 -20.12
CA VAL A 151 2.71 -13.73 -18.84
C VAL A 151 2.60 -12.47 -17.98
N SER A 152 2.77 -12.64 -16.68
CA SER A 152 2.98 -11.52 -15.77
C SER A 152 4.47 -11.17 -15.71
N ASP A 153 4.78 -9.90 -15.87
CA ASP A 153 6.11 -9.31 -15.71
C ASP A 153 6.24 -8.57 -14.37
N ASP A 154 5.42 -8.93 -13.37
CA ASP A 154 5.50 -8.39 -12.00
C ASP A 154 6.92 -8.50 -11.46
N ARG A 155 7.39 -7.42 -10.83
CA ARG A 155 8.81 -7.29 -10.47
C ARG A 155 9.01 -6.33 -9.31
N VAL A 156 10.20 -6.39 -8.73
CA VAL A 156 10.73 -5.35 -7.86
C VAL A 156 11.92 -4.72 -8.56
N VAL A 157 11.98 -3.40 -8.55
CA VAL A 157 13.09 -2.65 -9.14
C VAL A 157 13.75 -1.76 -8.10
N VAL A 158 15.03 -1.43 -8.31
CA VAL A 158 15.71 -0.38 -7.57
C VAL A 158 16.07 0.75 -8.54
N TYR A 159 15.48 1.90 -8.29
CA TYR A 159 15.76 3.12 -9.01
C TYR A 159 16.76 3.97 -8.23
N ASN A 160 17.76 4.49 -8.93
CA ASN A 160 18.74 5.41 -8.38
C ASN A 160 18.45 6.84 -8.85
N ARG A 161 18.00 7.68 -7.93
CA ARG A 161 17.60 9.08 -8.16
C ARG A 161 18.74 9.97 -8.63
N SER A 162 19.99 9.65 -8.20
CA SER A 162 21.17 10.48 -8.55
C SER A 162 21.58 10.37 -10.03
N ILE A 163 21.26 9.25 -10.67
CA ILE A 163 21.63 8.99 -12.06
C ILE A 163 20.42 8.76 -12.97
N ASP A 164 19.21 8.82 -12.41
CA ASP A 164 17.93 8.67 -13.13
C ASP A 164 17.85 7.34 -13.89
N GLU A 165 18.20 6.22 -13.23
CA GLU A 165 18.20 4.90 -13.83
C GLU A 165 17.71 3.80 -12.89
N ILE A 166 17.02 2.78 -13.43
CA ILE A 166 16.80 1.51 -12.76
C ILE A 166 18.11 0.74 -12.76
N THR A 167 18.66 0.48 -11.58
CA THR A 167 19.98 -0.15 -11.42
C THR A 167 19.91 -1.63 -11.02
N TRP A 168 18.74 -2.09 -10.62
CA TRP A 168 18.50 -3.48 -10.25
C TRP A 168 17.04 -3.85 -10.52
N GLU A 169 16.81 -5.12 -10.90
CA GLU A 169 15.48 -5.67 -11.16
C GLU A 169 15.42 -7.13 -10.73
N TRP A 170 14.29 -7.55 -10.19
CA TRP A 170 13.99 -8.92 -9.84
C TRP A 170 12.54 -9.24 -10.25
N THR A 171 12.38 -10.19 -11.19
CA THR A 171 11.08 -10.53 -11.80
C THR A 171 10.57 -11.85 -11.24
N PHE A 172 9.35 -11.88 -10.72
CA PHE A 172 8.75 -13.04 -10.06
C PHE A 172 8.72 -14.29 -10.94
N ARG A 173 8.36 -14.18 -12.23
CA ARG A 173 8.30 -15.30 -13.17
C ARG A 173 9.62 -16.04 -13.39
N ASN A 174 10.74 -15.47 -13.01
CA ASN A 174 12.04 -16.13 -13.07
C ASN A 174 12.33 -17.03 -11.86
N HIS A 175 11.49 -16.95 -10.81
CA HIS A 175 11.71 -17.61 -9.52
C HIS A 175 10.52 -18.46 -9.07
N TYR A 176 9.39 -18.34 -9.75
CA TYR A 176 8.16 -19.07 -9.45
C TYR A 176 7.64 -19.83 -10.66
N PRO A 177 7.07 -21.03 -10.46
CA PRO A 177 6.36 -21.75 -11.52
C PRO A 177 5.19 -20.90 -12.06
N ALA A 178 4.88 -21.09 -13.35
CA ALA A 178 3.78 -20.37 -13.98
C ALA A 178 2.41 -20.70 -13.40
N GLU A 179 2.29 -21.85 -12.73
CA GLU A 179 1.06 -22.35 -12.11
C GLU A 179 0.79 -21.77 -10.71
N THR A 180 1.74 -21.06 -10.12
CA THR A 180 1.58 -20.43 -8.79
C THR A 180 0.35 -19.53 -8.79
N ASP A 181 -0.45 -19.57 -7.74
CA ASP A 181 -1.73 -18.89 -7.62
C ASP A 181 -2.68 -19.15 -8.81
N GLY A 182 -2.77 -20.40 -9.25
CA GLY A 182 -3.67 -20.81 -10.34
C GLY A 182 -3.23 -20.38 -11.74
N GLY A 183 -2.09 -19.72 -11.89
CA GLY A 183 -1.46 -19.35 -13.15
C GLY A 183 -1.44 -17.86 -13.46
N TYR A 184 -0.64 -17.48 -14.45
CA TYR A 184 -0.49 -16.08 -14.83
C TYR A 184 -1.82 -15.39 -15.12
N ASN A 185 -2.00 -14.23 -14.53
CA ASN A 185 -3.12 -13.32 -14.77
C ASN A 185 -2.64 -11.87 -14.57
N ASP A 186 -3.52 -10.89 -14.74
CA ASP A 186 -3.22 -9.47 -14.63
C ASP A 186 -3.02 -8.96 -13.19
N ASP A 187 -3.20 -9.83 -12.20
CA ASP A 187 -2.99 -9.54 -10.77
C ASP A 187 -2.22 -10.69 -10.08
N TRP A 188 -1.32 -11.34 -10.80
CA TRP A 188 -0.71 -12.62 -10.44
C TRP A 188 -0.03 -12.63 -9.08
N THR A 189 0.91 -11.70 -8.84
CA THR A 189 1.63 -11.68 -7.55
C THR A 189 0.93 -10.85 -6.50
N HIS A 190 0.27 -9.79 -6.93
CA HIS A 190 -0.20 -8.72 -6.06
C HIS A 190 0.86 -8.34 -5.02
N VAL A 191 2.12 -8.15 -5.48
CA VAL A 191 3.22 -7.77 -4.58
C VAL A 191 2.94 -6.40 -4.00
N ASN A 192 2.56 -6.36 -2.75
CA ASN A 192 2.06 -5.15 -2.11
C ASN A 192 3.05 -4.50 -1.14
N ASP A 193 4.21 -5.13 -0.93
CA ASP A 193 5.21 -4.57 -0.02
C ASP A 193 6.64 -4.92 -0.42
N VAL A 194 7.58 -4.01 -0.14
CA VAL A 194 9.03 -4.18 -0.29
C VAL A 194 9.77 -3.42 0.79
N GLU A 195 10.56 -4.13 1.62
CA GLU A 195 11.28 -3.56 2.75
C GLU A 195 12.75 -3.97 2.78
N PRO A 196 13.69 -3.05 3.08
CA PRO A 196 15.08 -3.42 3.33
C PRO A 196 15.22 -4.10 4.71
N VAL A 197 15.71 -5.34 4.74
CA VAL A 197 15.98 -6.08 5.98
C VAL A 197 17.45 -6.16 6.37
N GLY A 198 18.27 -5.28 5.80
CA GLY A 198 19.70 -5.21 6.02
C GLY A 198 20.50 -6.18 5.16
N ASP A 199 21.83 -6.07 5.23
CA ASP A 199 22.78 -6.96 4.54
C ASP A 199 22.53 -7.13 3.03
N GLY A 200 22.03 -6.10 2.35
CA GLY A 200 21.70 -6.14 0.93
C GLY A 200 20.53 -7.05 0.57
N ARG A 201 19.55 -7.17 1.47
CA ARG A 201 18.36 -8.02 1.30
C ARG A 201 17.09 -7.21 1.33
N LEU A 202 16.09 -7.69 0.58
CA LEU A 202 14.74 -7.15 0.54
C LEU A 202 13.74 -8.20 1.03
N LEU A 203 12.85 -7.82 1.94
CA LEU A 203 11.63 -8.54 2.25
C LEU A 203 10.57 -8.15 1.23
N LEU A 204 9.90 -9.10 0.62
CA LEU A 204 8.83 -8.90 -0.36
C LEU A 204 7.57 -9.64 0.09
N SER A 205 6.41 -9.03 -0.16
CA SER A 205 5.10 -9.61 0.15
C SER A 205 4.29 -9.87 -1.12
N PRO A 206 4.53 -10.99 -1.84
CA PRO A 206 3.63 -11.45 -2.90
C PRO A 206 2.34 -12.00 -2.28
N ARG A 207 1.34 -11.13 -2.12
CA ARG A 207 0.08 -11.38 -1.42
C ARG A 207 -0.64 -12.63 -1.91
N ASN A 208 -0.81 -12.74 -3.23
CA ASN A 208 -1.56 -13.84 -3.82
C ASN A 208 -0.84 -15.19 -3.73
N PHE A 209 0.44 -15.21 -3.36
CA PHE A 209 1.20 -16.43 -3.14
C PHE A 209 1.17 -16.90 -1.68
N ASP A 210 0.46 -16.19 -0.79
CA ASP A 210 0.43 -16.46 0.64
C ASP A 210 1.83 -16.60 1.25
N GLN A 211 2.76 -15.74 0.80
CA GLN A 211 4.16 -15.80 1.19
C GLN A 211 4.73 -14.43 1.52
N ALA A 212 5.66 -14.42 2.47
CA ALA A 212 6.66 -13.38 2.63
C ALA A 212 8.03 -14.01 2.31
N ILE A 213 8.83 -13.33 1.48
CA ILE A 213 10.12 -13.84 1.03
C ILE A 213 11.22 -12.83 1.24
N VAL A 214 12.43 -13.32 1.54
CA VAL A 214 13.63 -12.49 1.57
C VAL A 214 14.49 -12.79 0.35
N VAL A 215 14.78 -11.76 -0.43
CA VAL A 215 15.60 -11.82 -1.63
C VAL A 215 16.96 -11.18 -1.36
N ASP A 216 18.02 -11.89 -1.64
CA ASP A 216 19.39 -11.36 -1.63
C ASP A 216 19.66 -10.60 -2.94
N MET A 217 20.00 -9.32 -2.83
CA MET A 217 20.12 -8.43 -3.99
C MET A 217 21.34 -8.73 -4.85
N GLU A 218 22.42 -9.30 -4.30
CA GLU A 218 23.64 -9.64 -5.04
C GLU A 218 23.42 -10.91 -5.90
N THR A 219 22.87 -11.95 -5.28
CA THR A 219 22.69 -13.25 -5.92
C THR A 219 21.35 -13.40 -6.63
N LYS A 220 20.39 -12.52 -6.32
CA LYS A 220 18.98 -12.59 -6.76
C LYS A 220 18.25 -13.86 -6.30
N ALA A 221 18.78 -14.55 -5.30
CA ALA A 221 18.18 -15.77 -4.76
C ALA A 221 17.15 -15.43 -3.66
N ILE A 222 16.07 -16.21 -3.58
CA ILE A 222 15.21 -16.24 -2.40
C ILE A 222 15.99 -17.00 -1.32
N VAL A 223 16.35 -16.32 -0.22
CA VAL A 223 17.14 -16.88 0.87
C VAL A 223 16.31 -17.30 2.07
N GLU A 224 15.13 -16.70 2.25
CA GLU A 224 14.17 -17.05 3.29
C GLU A 224 12.75 -17.02 2.71
N ARG A 225 11.86 -17.84 3.28
CA ARG A 225 10.46 -17.92 2.87
C ARG A 225 9.60 -18.28 4.07
N LEU A 226 8.53 -17.52 4.27
CA LEU A 226 7.45 -17.83 5.20
C LEU A 226 6.17 -17.99 4.38
N GLY A 227 5.37 -19.01 4.70
CA GLY A 227 4.14 -19.34 3.99
C GLY A 227 4.37 -20.21 2.75
N THR A 228 3.29 -20.66 2.15
CA THR A 228 3.26 -21.53 0.97
C THR A 228 2.01 -21.24 0.16
N ASP A 229 2.13 -21.15 -1.14
CA ASP A 229 1.01 -20.93 -2.07
C ASP A 229 -0.17 -21.87 -1.78
N GLY A 230 -1.33 -21.26 -1.53
CA GLY A 230 -2.58 -21.97 -1.20
C GLY A 230 -2.63 -22.61 0.19
N ASP A 231 -1.66 -22.36 1.07
CA ASP A 231 -1.68 -22.77 2.49
C ASP A 231 -1.94 -21.54 3.39
N HIS A 232 -3.20 -21.33 3.72
CA HIS A 232 -3.67 -20.18 4.49
C HIS A 232 -3.50 -20.33 6.02
N ASP A 233 -2.84 -21.41 6.49
CA ASP A 233 -2.63 -21.63 7.93
C ASP A 233 -1.53 -20.70 8.51
N VAL A 234 -0.62 -20.20 7.67
CA VAL A 234 0.51 -19.34 8.07
C VAL A 234 0.30 -17.91 7.62
N LEU A 235 0.05 -17.71 6.34
CA LEU A 235 -0.26 -16.41 5.73
C LEU A 235 -1.49 -16.59 4.82
N ASP A 236 -2.33 -15.59 4.78
CA ASP A 236 -3.55 -15.57 3.97
C ASP A 236 -3.73 -14.15 3.41
N GLU A 237 -3.35 -13.96 2.15
CA GLU A 237 -3.45 -12.69 1.44
C GLU A 237 -2.92 -11.50 2.26
N GLN A 238 -1.74 -11.64 2.87
CA GLN A 238 -1.14 -10.66 3.78
C GLN A 238 -0.78 -9.35 3.08
N HIS A 239 -0.81 -8.27 3.86
CA HIS A 239 -0.27 -6.96 3.52
C HIS A 239 0.77 -6.58 4.58
N SER A 240 1.91 -6.01 4.16
CA SER A 240 2.97 -5.47 5.04
C SER A 240 3.34 -6.45 6.17
N PRO A 241 3.95 -7.60 5.85
CA PRO A 241 4.25 -8.68 6.79
C PRO A 241 5.32 -8.29 7.82
#